data_c552c6aed439300cd300fcbc80991a99
#
_entry.id   c552c6aed439300cd300fcbc80991a99
#
_cell.length_a   1.000
_cell.length_b   1.000
_cell.length_c   1.000
_cell.angle_alpha   90.00
_cell.angle_beta   90.00
_cell.angle_gamma   90.00
#
_symmetry.space_group_name_H-M   'P 1'
#
loop_
_entity.id
_entity.type
_entity.pdbx_description
1 polymer ?
#
loop_
_entity_poly.entity_id
_entity_poly.type
_entity_poly.pdbx_seq_one_letter_code
_entity_poly.pdbx_strand_id
1 'polypeptide(L)'
;MVKNYFDNVLIVGSGSVGINLYINFNKGYAEKVGLKIRNSKNSQLFLKNLKSNNNLIESTVSINEINSISGKCLLENLYIDSEELINEWDILILCTPCDVYLSVLKDLNLKKLTRIKKIVLISPEFGSGLILKNFFKDDTVIEFISFSNYFGASNFSDDNRCLVITNALKKNVYIGSTHENSLFVKKIADFLGEFKINSICCKNQLEAESKNITLFVHSSFLLNKVSLEQVFDIDKTKRFLYKLYPEGPITMSVIHKMVNLYHEI
;
A
#
# COMPACT_ATOMS: atom_id res chain seq x y z
N MET A 1 -9.20 -24.73 9.05
CA MET A 1 -8.78 -24.53 7.65
C MET A 1 -8.78 -23.04 7.36
N VAL A 2 -7.69 -22.50 6.82
CA VAL A 2 -7.65 -21.12 6.34
C VAL A 2 -8.57 -21.03 5.12
N LYS A 3 -9.42 -19.99 5.05
CA LYS A 3 -10.30 -19.78 3.91
C LYS A 3 -9.49 -19.20 2.76
N ASN A 4 -9.56 -19.80 1.57
CA ASN A 4 -9.06 -19.19 0.36
C ASN A 4 -10.03 -18.08 -0.09
N TYR A 5 -9.58 -16.83 -0.09
CA TYR A 5 -10.39 -15.67 -0.51
C TYR A 5 -10.08 -15.23 -1.94
N PHE A 6 -8.86 -15.51 -2.42
CA PHE A 6 -8.33 -14.94 -3.65
C PHE A 6 -7.76 -16.02 -4.57
N ASP A 7 -7.95 -15.81 -5.85
CA ASP A 7 -7.32 -16.59 -6.90
C ASP A 7 -5.80 -16.26 -6.98
N ASN A 8 -5.21 -16.18 -8.16
CA ASN A 8 -3.80 -15.88 -8.34
C ASN A 8 -3.50 -14.39 -8.17
N VAL A 9 -2.68 -14.05 -7.19
CA VAL A 9 -2.34 -12.67 -6.79
C VAL A 9 -0.92 -12.33 -7.19
N LEU A 10 -0.73 -11.27 -7.97
CA LEU A 10 0.56 -10.66 -8.26
C LEU A 10 0.73 -9.37 -7.45
N ILE A 11 1.68 -9.36 -6.54
CA ILE A 11 2.05 -8.18 -5.75
C ILE A 11 3.20 -7.45 -6.45
N VAL A 12 3.09 -6.14 -6.61
CA VAL A 12 4.16 -5.31 -7.18
C VAL A 12 4.74 -4.40 -6.13
N GLY A 13 6.00 -4.62 -5.82
CA GLY A 13 6.78 -3.84 -4.85
C GLY A 13 7.35 -4.67 -3.70
N SER A 14 8.67 -4.60 -3.50
CA SER A 14 9.40 -5.27 -2.42
C SER A 14 9.57 -4.40 -1.17
N GLY A 15 8.68 -3.43 -0.94
CA GLY A 15 8.59 -2.69 0.32
C GLY A 15 8.04 -3.56 1.46
N SER A 16 8.12 -3.07 2.70
CA SER A 16 7.62 -3.79 3.88
C SER A 16 6.13 -4.21 3.72
N VAL A 17 5.33 -3.39 3.06
CA VAL A 17 3.92 -3.67 2.75
C VAL A 17 3.79 -4.87 1.80
N GLY A 18 4.53 -4.87 0.68
CA GLY A 18 4.46 -5.95 -0.31
C GLY A 18 4.95 -7.29 0.25
N ILE A 19 6.05 -7.28 1.01
CA ILE A 19 6.57 -8.48 1.68
C ILE A 19 5.59 -9.01 2.73
N ASN A 20 5.00 -8.12 3.53
CA ASN A 20 4.01 -8.52 4.53
C ASN A 20 2.77 -9.14 3.90
N LEU A 21 2.24 -8.54 2.82
CA LEU A 21 1.11 -9.10 2.07
C LEU A 21 1.45 -10.44 1.44
N TYR A 22 2.65 -10.57 0.83
CA TYR A 22 3.10 -11.83 0.26
C TYR A 22 3.07 -12.96 1.31
N ILE A 23 3.66 -12.72 2.48
CA ILE A 23 3.67 -13.69 3.58
C ILE A 23 2.24 -14.07 4.01
N ASN A 24 1.36 -13.06 4.16
CA ASN A 24 0.01 -13.32 4.62
C ASN A 24 -0.81 -14.09 3.57
N PHE A 25 -0.74 -13.74 2.28
CA PHE A 25 -1.45 -14.50 1.24
C PHE A 25 -0.96 -15.96 1.15
N ASN A 26 0.33 -16.22 1.36
CA ASN A 26 0.88 -17.58 1.40
C ASN A 26 0.45 -18.42 2.60
N LYS A 27 -0.29 -17.87 3.56
CA LYS A 27 -0.95 -18.66 4.62
C LYS A 27 -2.17 -19.46 4.14
N GLY A 28 -2.45 -19.44 2.83
CA GLY A 28 -3.59 -20.11 2.20
C GLY A 28 -4.78 -19.16 1.95
N TYR A 29 -4.58 -17.85 2.02
CA TYR A 29 -5.62 -16.88 1.67
C TYR A 29 -5.71 -16.62 0.16
N ALA A 30 -4.71 -17.01 -0.62
CA ALA A 30 -4.70 -16.99 -2.08
C ALA A 30 -4.25 -18.33 -2.65
N GLU A 31 -4.70 -18.68 -3.86
CA GLU A 31 -4.29 -19.93 -4.55
C GLU A 31 -2.82 -19.89 -4.92
N LYS A 32 -2.38 -18.78 -5.49
CA LYS A 32 -0.99 -18.54 -5.87
C LYS A 32 -0.61 -17.09 -5.59
N VAL A 33 0.62 -16.87 -5.13
CA VAL A 33 1.14 -15.53 -4.86
C VAL A 33 2.45 -15.33 -5.61
N GLY A 34 2.57 -14.21 -6.34
CA GLY A 34 3.80 -13.78 -7.00
C GLY A 34 4.23 -12.41 -6.50
N LEU A 35 5.53 -12.15 -6.51
CA LEU A 35 6.12 -10.85 -6.22
C LEU A 35 6.87 -10.33 -7.44
N LYS A 36 6.43 -9.21 -7.99
CA LYS A 36 7.15 -8.46 -9.04
C LYS A 36 7.88 -7.29 -8.40
N ILE A 37 9.16 -7.18 -8.69
CA ILE A 37 9.98 -6.06 -8.22
C ILE A 37 10.60 -5.32 -9.39
N ARG A 38 10.95 -4.05 -9.20
CA ARG A 38 11.69 -3.27 -10.20
C ARG A 38 13.19 -3.41 -9.92
N ASN A 39 13.99 -3.27 -10.96
CA ASN A 39 15.44 -3.14 -10.78
C ASN A 39 15.78 -1.75 -10.23
N SER A 40 16.04 -1.67 -8.94
CA SER A 40 16.38 -0.45 -8.20
C SER A 40 17.40 -0.75 -7.10
N LYS A 41 18.05 0.29 -6.54
CA LYS A 41 18.98 0.09 -5.41
C LYS A 41 18.35 -0.64 -4.23
N ASN A 42 17.09 -0.30 -3.89
CA ASN A 42 16.37 -0.96 -2.80
C ASN A 42 16.07 -2.42 -3.11
N SER A 43 15.70 -2.74 -4.36
CA SER A 43 15.45 -4.10 -4.79
C SER A 43 16.73 -4.93 -4.82
N GLN A 44 17.87 -4.34 -5.21
CA GLN A 44 19.17 -5.01 -5.18
C GLN A 44 19.58 -5.39 -3.75
N LEU A 45 19.35 -4.50 -2.77
CA LEU A 45 19.57 -4.80 -1.36
C LEU A 45 18.65 -5.94 -0.88
N PHE A 46 17.36 -5.89 -1.25
CA PHE A 46 16.42 -6.97 -0.96
C PHE A 46 16.90 -8.31 -1.54
N LEU A 47 17.28 -8.35 -2.82
CA LEU A 47 17.79 -9.57 -3.47
C LEU A 47 19.06 -10.12 -2.81
N LYS A 48 19.95 -9.23 -2.39
CA LYS A 48 21.16 -9.63 -1.63
C LYS A 48 20.77 -10.28 -0.30
N ASN A 49 19.88 -9.67 0.46
CA ASN A 49 19.40 -10.23 1.74
C ASN A 49 18.65 -11.55 1.51
N LEU A 50 17.81 -11.63 0.48
CA LEU A 50 17.03 -12.82 0.14
C LEU A 50 17.94 -14.02 -0.16
N LYS A 51 18.97 -13.81 -0.96
CA LYS A 51 19.98 -14.84 -1.27
C LYS A 51 20.71 -15.31 -0.02
N SER A 52 21.09 -14.38 0.86
CA SER A 52 21.76 -14.70 2.13
C SER A 52 20.86 -15.43 3.11
N ASN A 53 19.53 -15.29 2.97
CA ASN A 53 18.51 -15.89 3.84
C ASN A 53 17.82 -17.13 3.20
N ASN A 54 18.43 -17.76 2.19
CA ASN A 54 17.91 -18.93 1.50
C ASN A 54 16.47 -18.75 1.01
N ASN A 55 16.15 -17.60 0.44
CA ASN A 55 14.83 -17.19 -0.02
C ASN A 55 13.74 -17.13 1.07
N LEU A 56 14.10 -17.19 2.34
CA LEU A 56 13.16 -17.06 3.44
C LEU A 56 12.84 -15.58 3.70
N ILE A 57 11.56 -15.25 3.79
CA ILE A 57 11.05 -13.95 4.23
C ILE A 57 10.19 -14.12 5.47
N GLU A 58 10.24 -13.15 6.37
CA GLU A 58 9.57 -13.23 7.67
C GLU A 58 8.86 -11.92 8.02
N SER A 59 7.71 -12.05 8.67
CA SER A 59 6.99 -10.94 9.29
C SER A 59 6.78 -11.25 10.77
N THR A 60 7.16 -10.31 11.61
CA THR A 60 6.97 -10.37 13.06
C THR A 60 6.15 -9.18 13.54
N VAL A 61 5.73 -9.22 14.78
CA VAL A 61 4.97 -8.14 15.41
C VAL A 61 5.70 -7.68 16.67
N SER A 62 5.67 -6.38 16.92
CA SER A 62 6.22 -5.82 18.17
C SER A 62 5.25 -5.96 19.35
N ILE A 63 3.96 -6.28 19.09
CA ILE A 63 2.89 -6.40 20.09
C ILE A 63 2.19 -7.75 19.88
N ASN A 64 2.17 -8.59 20.90
CA ASN A 64 1.60 -9.95 20.81
C ASN A 64 0.12 -10.01 20.42
N GLU A 65 -0.66 -8.96 20.68
CA GLU A 65 -2.08 -8.88 20.35
C GLU A 65 -2.38 -8.93 18.84
N ILE A 66 -1.39 -8.67 17.99
CA ILE A 66 -1.53 -8.67 16.53
C ILE A 66 -0.80 -9.83 15.84
N ASN A 67 -0.53 -10.91 16.55
CA ASN A 67 0.22 -12.06 16.05
C ASN A 67 -0.35 -12.71 14.77
N SER A 68 -1.64 -12.51 14.47
CA SER A 68 -2.27 -13.06 13.27
C SER A 68 -1.60 -12.65 11.97
N ILE A 69 -0.92 -11.49 11.94
CA ILE A 69 -0.21 -10.98 10.76
C ILE A 69 1.24 -11.49 10.64
N SER A 70 1.79 -12.08 11.72
CA SER A 70 3.14 -12.65 11.71
C SER A 70 3.19 -13.96 10.94
N GLY A 71 4.34 -14.29 10.39
CA GLY A 71 4.56 -15.54 9.68
C GLY A 71 5.87 -15.54 8.90
N LYS A 72 6.16 -16.68 8.28
CA LYS A 72 7.33 -16.85 7.41
C LYS A 72 7.01 -17.76 6.24
N CYS A 73 7.61 -17.54 5.11
CA CYS A 73 7.51 -18.43 3.95
C CYS A 73 8.76 -18.29 3.04
N LEU A 74 8.93 -19.26 2.16
CA LEU A 74 9.88 -19.13 1.07
C LEU A 74 9.29 -18.23 -0.03
N LEU A 75 10.12 -17.37 -0.60
CA LEU A 75 9.75 -16.57 -1.76
C LEU A 75 10.03 -17.39 -3.04
N GLU A 76 9.01 -18.06 -3.55
CA GLU A 76 9.14 -18.99 -4.70
C GLU A 76 8.89 -18.28 -6.04
N ASN A 77 7.88 -17.42 -6.10
CA ASN A 77 7.48 -16.74 -7.35
C ASN A 77 7.95 -15.28 -7.32
N LEU A 78 9.21 -15.06 -7.67
CA LEU A 78 9.82 -13.72 -7.75
C LEU A 78 10.14 -13.38 -9.21
N TYR A 79 9.70 -12.21 -9.66
CA TYR A 79 9.90 -11.69 -11.01
C TYR A 79 10.63 -10.33 -10.94
N ILE A 80 11.74 -10.23 -11.66
CA ILE A 80 12.53 -8.99 -11.80
C ILE A 80 12.21 -8.35 -13.14
N ASP A 81 12.15 -9.16 -14.18
CA ASP A 81 11.78 -8.74 -15.52
C ASP A 81 10.28 -8.97 -15.77
N SER A 82 9.62 -8.01 -16.39
CA SER A 82 8.21 -8.14 -16.75
C SER A 82 7.97 -9.14 -17.88
N GLU A 83 8.98 -9.44 -18.68
CA GLU A 83 8.92 -10.48 -19.74
C GLU A 83 8.79 -11.91 -19.17
N GLU A 84 9.23 -12.14 -17.93
CA GLU A 84 9.10 -13.43 -17.23
C GLU A 84 7.65 -13.71 -16.79
N LEU A 85 6.79 -12.67 -16.75
CA LEU A 85 5.42 -12.81 -16.30
C LEU A 85 4.57 -13.53 -17.36
N ILE A 86 3.94 -14.62 -16.94
CA ILE A 86 2.95 -15.33 -17.74
C ILE A 86 1.53 -14.89 -17.38
N ASN A 87 0.58 -15.12 -18.28
CA ASN A 87 -0.82 -14.70 -18.13
C ASN A 87 -1.61 -15.64 -17.21
N GLU A 88 -1.20 -15.75 -15.95
CA GLU A 88 -1.85 -16.60 -14.94
C GLU A 88 -2.43 -15.82 -13.76
N TRP A 89 -2.19 -14.52 -13.68
CA TRP A 89 -2.54 -13.65 -12.56
C TRP A 89 -3.94 -13.06 -12.75
N ASP A 90 -4.80 -13.14 -11.74
CA ASP A 90 -6.16 -12.63 -11.77
C ASP A 90 -6.28 -11.27 -11.08
N ILE A 91 -5.42 -11.04 -10.08
CA ILE A 91 -5.41 -9.86 -9.22
C ILE A 91 -4.01 -9.25 -9.21
N LEU A 92 -3.95 -7.94 -9.45
CA LEU A 92 -2.72 -7.15 -9.32
C LEU A 92 -2.83 -6.25 -8.08
N ILE A 93 -1.84 -6.30 -7.20
CA ILE A 93 -1.79 -5.44 -6.01
C ILE A 93 -0.58 -4.50 -6.10
N LEU A 94 -0.83 -3.19 -6.14
CA LEU A 94 0.21 -2.17 -6.19
C LEU A 94 0.62 -1.76 -4.77
N CYS A 95 1.82 -2.17 -4.37
CA CYS A 95 2.49 -1.84 -3.12
C CYS A 95 3.68 -0.88 -3.31
N THR A 96 3.67 -0.12 -4.38
CA THR A 96 4.64 0.93 -4.69
C THR A 96 4.08 2.30 -4.30
N PRO A 97 4.92 3.35 -4.20
CA PRO A 97 4.43 4.72 -4.11
C PRO A 97 3.53 5.08 -5.31
N CYS A 98 2.55 5.96 -5.09
CA CYS A 98 1.53 6.29 -6.09
C CYS A 98 2.08 7.00 -7.33
N ASP A 99 3.14 7.79 -7.20
CA ASP A 99 3.82 8.51 -8.27
C ASP A 99 4.39 7.61 -9.36
N VAL A 100 4.60 6.32 -9.04
CA VAL A 100 5.13 5.34 -10.01
C VAL A 100 4.07 4.37 -10.56
N TYR A 101 2.80 4.45 -10.15
CA TYR A 101 1.76 3.53 -10.61
C TYR A 101 1.69 3.41 -12.13
N LEU A 102 1.63 4.54 -12.84
CA LEU A 102 1.55 4.53 -14.31
C LEU A 102 2.79 3.91 -14.97
N SER A 103 3.99 4.18 -14.44
CA SER A 103 5.22 3.60 -14.96
C SER A 103 5.27 2.08 -14.74
N VAL A 104 4.81 1.62 -13.57
CA VAL A 104 4.70 0.19 -13.25
C VAL A 104 3.72 -0.51 -14.19
N LEU A 105 2.54 0.06 -14.40
CA LEU A 105 1.52 -0.55 -15.27
C LEU A 105 1.94 -0.58 -16.74
N LYS A 106 2.71 0.41 -17.21
CA LYS A 106 3.32 0.40 -18.54
C LYS A 106 4.38 -0.70 -18.65
N ASP A 107 5.24 -0.84 -17.64
CA ASP A 107 6.29 -1.88 -17.59
C ASP A 107 5.70 -3.29 -17.60
N LEU A 108 4.61 -3.51 -16.88
CA LEU A 108 3.94 -4.82 -16.79
C LEU A 108 3.30 -5.29 -18.10
N ASN A 109 3.12 -4.41 -19.08
CA ASN A 109 2.45 -4.73 -20.36
C ASN A 109 1.14 -5.51 -20.19
N LEU A 110 0.15 -4.89 -19.52
CA LEU A 110 -1.12 -5.55 -19.19
C LEU A 110 -1.89 -6.11 -20.39
N LYS A 111 -1.55 -5.69 -21.62
CA LYS A 111 -2.09 -6.31 -22.85
C LYS A 111 -1.71 -7.80 -22.99
N LYS A 112 -0.59 -8.22 -22.39
CA LYS A 112 -0.18 -9.63 -22.33
C LYS A 112 -0.80 -10.35 -21.11
N LEU A 113 -1.19 -9.63 -20.07
CA LEU A 113 -1.72 -10.16 -18.80
C LEU A 113 -3.24 -10.02 -18.75
N THR A 114 -3.94 -10.56 -19.73
CA THR A 114 -5.39 -10.38 -19.95
C THR A 114 -6.27 -11.01 -18.88
N ARG A 115 -5.73 -11.91 -18.05
CA ARG A 115 -6.43 -12.49 -16.89
C ARG A 115 -6.59 -11.50 -15.74
N ILE A 116 -5.72 -10.49 -15.63
CA ILE A 116 -5.86 -9.47 -14.60
C ILE A 116 -7.16 -8.68 -14.81
N LYS A 117 -8.11 -8.88 -13.90
CA LYS A 117 -9.41 -8.19 -13.90
C LYS A 117 -9.59 -7.28 -12.69
N LYS A 118 -8.67 -7.32 -11.75
CA LYS A 118 -8.71 -6.53 -10.52
C LYS A 118 -7.35 -5.90 -10.25
N ILE A 119 -7.35 -4.59 -10.02
CA ILE A 119 -6.15 -3.84 -9.64
C ILE A 119 -6.41 -3.17 -8.29
N VAL A 120 -5.64 -3.53 -7.28
CA VAL A 120 -5.78 -3.04 -5.90
C VAL A 120 -4.67 -2.06 -5.58
N LEU A 121 -5.06 -0.87 -5.13
CA LEU A 121 -4.17 0.20 -4.67
C LEU A 121 -4.15 0.18 -3.14
N ILE A 122 -3.02 -0.21 -2.55
CA ILE A 122 -2.91 -0.41 -1.10
C ILE A 122 -2.70 0.90 -0.34
N SER A 123 -1.95 1.83 -0.93
CA SER A 123 -1.67 3.13 -0.31
C SER A 123 -1.72 4.22 -1.38
N PRO A 124 -2.90 4.45 -1.97
CA PRO A 124 -3.06 5.50 -2.96
C PRO A 124 -3.05 6.88 -2.31
N GLU A 125 -2.65 7.89 -3.07
CA GLU A 125 -2.95 9.29 -2.80
C GLU A 125 -4.33 9.63 -3.38
N PHE A 126 -4.91 10.74 -2.92
CA PHE A 126 -6.21 11.21 -3.38
C PHE A 126 -6.22 11.44 -4.92
N GLY A 127 -7.15 10.82 -5.61
CA GLY A 127 -7.27 10.88 -7.07
C GLY A 127 -6.47 9.83 -7.83
N SER A 128 -5.69 8.97 -7.17
CA SER A 128 -4.92 7.91 -7.83
C SER A 128 -5.79 6.99 -8.68
N GLY A 129 -6.94 6.58 -8.18
CA GLY A 129 -7.91 5.75 -8.91
C GLY A 129 -8.46 6.43 -10.18
N LEU A 130 -8.68 7.75 -10.15
CA LEU A 130 -9.12 8.52 -11.31
C LEU A 130 -8.05 8.55 -12.40
N ILE A 131 -6.77 8.74 -12.02
CA ILE A 131 -5.64 8.73 -12.95
C ILE A 131 -5.55 7.37 -13.65
N LEU A 132 -5.68 6.27 -12.90
CA LEU A 132 -5.64 4.93 -13.47
C LEU A 132 -6.85 4.64 -14.36
N LYS A 133 -8.05 4.99 -13.92
CA LYS A 133 -9.26 4.87 -14.73
C LYS A 133 -9.13 5.61 -16.05
N ASN A 134 -8.54 6.83 -16.05
CA ASN A 134 -8.30 7.60 -17.28
C ASN A 134 -7.23 6.96 -18.17
N PHE A 135 -6.22 6.30 -17.60
CA PHE A 135 -5.19 5.58 -18.36
C PHE A 135 -5.78 4.36 -19.11
N PHE A 136 -6.78 3.70 -18.53
CA PHE A 136 -7.49 2.53 -19.09
C PHE A 136 -8.83 2.91 -19.73
N LYS A 137 -8.92 4.04 -20.42
CA LYS A 137 -10.16 4.69 -20.90
C LYS A 137 -11.23 3.78 -21.49
N ASP A 138 -10.82 2.71 -22.16
CA ASP A 138 -11.71 1.84 -22.93
C ASP A 138 -11.85 0.43 -22.30
N ASP A 139 -11.19 0.16 -21.17
CA ASP A 139 -11.24 -1.15 -20.52
C ASP A 139 -12.19 -1.12 -19.32
N THR A 140 -13.48 -1.29 -19.60
CA THR A 140 -14.54 -1.40 -18.56
C THR A 140 -14.50 -2.72 -17.80
N VAL A 141 -13.63 -3.65 -18.18
CA VAL A 141 -13.54 -4.99 -17.61
C VAL A 141 -12.67 -5.01 -16.36
N ILE A 142 -11.72 -4.07 -16.23
CA ILE A 142 -10.83 -3.99 -15.06
C ILE A 142 -11.53 -3.26 -13.93
N GLU A 143 -11.67 -3.94 -12.81
CA GLU A 143 -12.13 -3.36 -11.56
C GLU A 143 -10.93 -2.77 -10.79
N PHE A 144 -10.98 -1.48 -10.47
CA PHE A 144 -10.00 -0.82 -9.61
C PHE A 144 -10.54 -0.71 -8.20
N ILE A 145 -9.71 -1.07 -7.22
CA ILE A 145 -10.05 -1.02 -5.81
C ILE A 145 -9.01 -0.15 -5.09
N SER A 146 -9.46 0.84 -4.34
CA SER A 146 -8.59 1.68 -3.52
C SER A 146 -8.86 1.46 -2.05
N PHE A 147 -7.77 1.29 -1.29
CA PHE A 147 -7.77 1.41 0.16
C PHE A 147 -7.58 2.88 0.55
N SER A 148 -8.05 3.28 1.72
CA SER A 148 -7.65 4.59 2.28
C SER A 148 -6.15 4.64 2.57
N ASN A 149 -5.59 3.53 3.02
CA ASN A 149 -4.15 3.32 3.23
C ASN A 149 -3.91 1.86 3.64
N TYR A 150 -2.67 1.40 3.66
CA TYR A 150 -2.31 0.09 4.19
C TYR A 150 -2.76 -0.06 5.65
N PHE A 151 -3.18 -1.26 6.00
CA PHE A 151 -3.80 -1.55 7.29
C PHE A 151 -2.81 -1.76 8.44
N GLY A 152 -1.50 -1.87 8.17
CA GLY A 152 -0.47 -2.10 9.17
C GLY A 152 0.63 -1.04 9.16
N ALA A 153 1.17 -0.70 10.33
CA ALA A 153 2.38 0.08 10.46
C ALA A 153 3.59 -0.85 10.41
N SER A 154 4.04 -1.18 9.20
CA SER A 154 5.06 -2.19 8.94
C SER A 154 6.33 -1.58 8.37
N ASN A 155 7.49 -1.93 8.96
CA ASN A 155 8.80 -1.48 8.52
C ASN A 155 9.75 -2.69 8.43
N PHE A 156 10.85 -2.53 7.72
CA PHE A 156 11.92 -3.52 7.77
C PHE A 156 12.69 -3.42 9.09
N SER A 157 13.26 -4.53 9.54
CA SER A 157 14.20 -4.55 10.65
C SER A 157 15.57 -4.08 10.15
N ASP A 158 15.93 -2.85 10.50
CA ASP A 158 17.23 -2.24 10.13
C ASP A 158 17.56 -2.48 8.64
N ASP A 159 18.75 -3.05 8.36
CA ASP A 159 19.20 -3.36 6.99
C ASP A 159 18.66 -4.69 6.44
N ASN A 160 17.88 -5.47 7.23
CA ASN A 160 17.34 -6.74 6.79
C ASN A 160 16.00 -6.57 6.07
N ARG A 161 16.03 -6.51 4.73
CA ARG A 161 14.86 -6.39 3.87
C ARG A 161 14.03 -7.68 3.75
N CYS A 162 14.44 -8.78 4.40
CA CYS A 162 13.67 -10.02 4.47
C CYS A 162 12.88 -10.16 5.77
N LEU A 163 13.08 -9.28 6.74
CA LEU A 163 12.37 -9.26 8.01
C LEU A 163 11.52 -7.99 8.14
N VAL A 164 10.21 -8.16 8.17
CA VAL A 164 9.24 -7.09 8.37
C VAL A 164 8.75 -7.11 9.82
N ILE A 165 8.73 -5.94 10.46
CA ILE A 165 8.17 -5.75 11.80
C ILE A 165 6.91 -4.91 11.69
N THR A 166 5.77 -5.43 12.14
CA THR A 166 4.51 -4.70 12.22
C THR A 166 4.27 -4.22 13.65
N ASN A 167 4.22 -2.91 13.82
CA ASN A 167 4.11 -2.27 15.13
C ASN A 167 2.66 -2.02 15.56
N ALA A 168 1.75 -1.88 14.60
CA ALA A 168 0.33 -1.66 14.88
C ALA A 168 -0.53 -2.08 13.69
N LEU A 169 -1.78 -2.42 13.96
CA LEU A 169 -2.84 -2.56 12.94
C LEU A 169 -3.87 -1.45 13.12
N LYS A 170 -4.41 -0.96 12.02
CA LYS A 170 -5.52 -0.02 12.03
C LYS A 170 -6.80 -0.73 12.47
N LYS A 171 -7.61 -0.05 13.27
CA LYS A 171 -8.94 -0.56 13.65
C LYS A 171 -9.91 -0.53 12.46
N ASN A 172 -9.84 0.53 11.67
CA ASN A 172 -10.72 0.74 10.51
C ASN A 172 -9.90 0.99 9.25
N VAL A 173 -10.37 0.43 8.13
CA VAL A 173 -9.83 0.67 6.79
C VAL A 173 -11.01 0.93 5.85
N TYR A 174 -10.93 1.97 5.06
CA TYR A 174 -11.94 2.31 4.05
C TYR A 174 -11.52 1.73 2.71
N ILE A 175 -12.49 1.14 1.99
CA ILE A 175 -12.24 0.45 0.73
C ILE A 175 -13.33 0.85 -0.26
N GLY A 176 -12.93 1.32 -1.44
CA GLY A 176 -13.84 1.68 -2.51
C GLY A 176 -13.46 1.03 -3.83
N SER A 177 -14.44 0.85 -4.70
CA SER A 177 -14.26 0.22 -6.02
C SER A 177 -14.87 1.08 -7.12
N THR A 178 -14.40 0.88 -8.37
CA THR A 178 -15.06 1.41 -9.58
C THR A 178 -16.40 0.72 -9.86
N HIS A 179 -16.63 -0.46 -9.30
CA HIS A 179 -17.87 -1.22 -9.46
C HIS A 179 -18.75 -1.06 -8.23
N GLU A 180 -20.01 -0.68 -8.45
CA GLU A 180 -20.99 -0.63 -7.38
C GLU A 180 -21.25 -2.03 -6.81
N ASN A 181 -21.41 -2.12 -5.49
CA ASN A 181 -21.68 -3.38 -4.78
C ASN A 181 -20.70 -4.51 -5.07
N SER A 182 -19.42 -4.18 -5.25
CA SER A 182 -18.38 -5.12 -5.58
C SER A 182 -18.31 -6.32 -4.62
N LEU A 183 -18.45 -7.51 -5.16
CA LEU A 183 -18.26 -8.77 -4.42
C LEU A 183 -16.79 -8.95 -4.02
N PHE A 184 -15.88 -8.37 -4.78
CA PHE A 184 -14.46 -8.45 -4.46
C PHE A 184 -14.09 -7.58 -3.25
N VAL A 185 -14.70 -6.39 -3.10
CA VAL A 185 -14.56 -5.58 -1.88
C VAL A 185 -15.06 -6.34 -0.65
N LYS A 186 -16.14 -7.10 -0.76
CA LYS A 186 -16.62 -7.97 0.32
C LYS A 186 -15.60 -9.07 0.68
N LYS A 187 -15.00 -9.73 -0.31
CA LYS A 187 -13.92 -10.71 -0.08
C LYS A 187 -12.71 -10.08 0.64
N ILE A 188 -12.33 -8.86 0.26
CA ILE A 188 -11.26 -8.12 0.96
C ILE A 188 -11.67 -7.81 2.41
N ALA A 189 -12.91 -7.40 2.64
CA ALA A 189 -13.41 -7.12 3.98
C ALA A 189 -13.39 -8.38 4.87
N ASP A 190 -13.82 -9.52 4.35
CA ASP A 190 -13.75 -10.80 5.04
C ASP A 190 -12.30 -11.20 5.37
N PHE A 191 -11.38 -11.03 4.42
CA PHE A 191 -9.95 -11.27 4.63
C PHE A 191 -9.36 -10.37 5.73
N LEU A 192 -9.68 -9.07 5.74
CA LEU A 192 -9.22 -8.15 6.77
C LEU A 192 -9.84 -8.48 8.14
N GLY A 193 -11.04 -9.05 8.17
CA GLY A 193 -11.69 -9.57 9.37
C GLY A 193 -10.89 -10.64 10.08
N GLU A 194 -10.10 -11.47 9.37
CA GLU A 194 -9.20 -12.47 9.97
C GLU A 194 -8.12 -11.81 10.86
N PHE A 195 -7.80 -10.55 10.59
CA PHE A 195 -6.87 -9.73 11.37
C PHE A 195 -7.58 -8.80 12.37
N LYS A 196 -8.90 -8.96 12.56
CA LYS A 196 -9.75 -8.10 13.41
C LYS A 196 -9.76 -6.63 12.96
N ILE A 197 -9.60 -6.39 11.66
CA ILE A 197 -9.67 -5.07 11.06
C ILE A 197 -11.08 -4.85 10.54
N ASN A 198 -11.75 -3.78 10.99
CA ASN A 198 -13.04 -3.40 10.48
C ASN A 198 -12.89 -2.70 9.12
N SER A 199 -13.57 -3.22 8.11
CA SER A 199 -13.55 -2.67 6.76
C SER A 199 -14.82 -1.90 6.48
N ILE A 200 -14.68 -0.65 6.07
CA ILE A 200 -15.80 0.24 5.74
C ILE A 200 -15.84 0.37 4.21
N CYS A 201 -16.88 -0.20 3.62
CA CYS A 201 -17.09 -0.12 2.17
C CYS A 201 -17.58 1.28 1.80
N CYS A 202 -16.82 1.96 0.95
CA CYS A 202 -17.15 3.27 0.39
C CYS A 202 -17.96 3.14 -0.90
N LYS A 203 -18.67 4.20 -1.29
CA LYS A 203 -19.44 4.24 -2.54
C LYS A 203 -18.56 4.09 -3.77
N ASN A 204 -17.35 4.62 -3.72
CA ASN A 204 -16.37 4.57 -4.81
C ASN A 204 -14.94 4.72 -4.29
N GLN A 205 -13.97 4.63 -5.20
CA GLN A 205 -12.55 4.77 -4.89
C GLN A 205 -12.20 6.13 -4.28
N LEU A 206 -12.74 7.22 -4.85
CA LEU A 206 -12.39 8.58 -4.42
C LEU A 206 -12.79 8.82 -2.97
N GLU A 207 -13.95 8.30 -2.56
CA GLU A 207 -14.37 8.35 -1.15
C GLU A 207 -13.40 7.59 -0.25
N ALA A 208 -12.96 6.39 -0.65
CA ALA A 208 -11.96 5.63 0.13
C ALA A 208 -10.63 6.37 0.24
N GLU A 209 -10.14 6.91 -0.87
CA GLU A 209 -8.88 7.67 -0.92
C GLU A 209 -8.96 8.95 -0.08
N SER A 210 -10.11 9.64 -0.06
CA SER A 210 -10.33 10.84 0.76
C SER A 210 -10.30 10.57 2.27
N LYS A 211 -10.53 9.32 2.71
CA LYS A 211 -10.44 8.93 4.13
C LYS A 211 -9.01 8.66 4.60
N ASN A 212 -7.99 8.92 3.76
CA ASN A 212 -6.60 8.86 4.18
C ASN A 212 -6.25 10.09 5.02
N ILE A 213 -6.10 9.90 6.33
CA ILE A 213 -5.74 10.96 7.28
C ILE A 213 -4.44 11.69 6.91
N THR A 214 -3.55 11.02 6.20
CA THR A 214 -2.28 11.58 5.72
C THR A 214 -2.52 12.82 4.85
N LEU A 215 -3.60 12.83 4.06
CA LEU A 215 -3.98 13.97 3.23
C LEU A 215 -4.15 15.25 4.07
N PHE A 216 -4.84 15.17 5.20
CA PHE A 216 -5.13 16.35 6.04
C PHE A 216 -3.90 16.81 6.84
N VAL A 217 -3.22 15.83 7.44
CA VAL A 217 -2.09 16.08 8.34
C VAL A 217 -0.89 16.62 7.56
N HIS A 218 -0.47 15.90 6.52
CA HIS A 218 0.74 16.28 5.77
C HIS A 218 0.53 17.56 4.97
N SER A 219 -0.63 17.74 4.33
CA SER A 219 -0.92 18.97 3.58
C SER A 219 -0.86 20.20 4.49
N SER A 220 -1.47 20.13 5.68
CA SER A 220 -1.45 21.24 6.63
C SER A 220 -0.06 21.52 7.19
N PHE A 221 0.75 20.47 7.42
CA PHE A 221 2.12 20.62 7.94
C PHE A 221 3.10 21.12 6.90
N LEU A 222 2.94 20.74 5.64
CA LEU A 222 3.85 21.14 4.57
C LEU A 222 3.47 22.50 3.95
N LEU A 223 2.17 22.77 3.81
CA LEU A 223 1.64 23.98 3.15
C LEU A 223 1.36 25.11 4.17
N ASN A 224 2.32 25.42 5.01
CA ASN A 224 2.26 26.56 5.92
C ASN A 224 3.52 27.41 5.82
N LYS A 225 3.44 28.68 6.30
CA LYS A 225 4.51 29.65 6.19
C LYS A 225 5.85 29.13 6.73
N VAL A 226 5.85 28.53 7.93
CA VAL A 226 7.08 28.07 8.61
C VAL A 226 7.74 26.93 7.82
N SER A 227 6.98 25.97 7.31
CA SER A 227 7.51 24.89 6.50
C SER A 227 8.02 25.37 5.14
N LEU A 228 7.28 26.27 4.48
CA LEU A 228 7.69 26.82 3.19
C LEU A 228 8.97 27.67 3.31
N GLU A 229 9.10 28.48 4.38
CA GLU A 229 10.32 29.24 4.64
C GLU A 229 11.53 28.31 4.82
N GLN A 230 11.36 27.12 5.41
CA GLN A 230 12.42 26.11 5.51
C GLN A 230 12.75 25.46 4.17
N VAL A 231 11.72 25.08 3.41
CA VAL A 231 11.89 24.44 2.08
C VAL A 231 12.60 25.36 1.11
N PHE A 232 12.32 26.66 1.15
CA PHE A 232 12.97 27.66 0.30
C PHE A 232 14.23 28.29 0.91
N ASP A 233 14.73 27.73 1.99
CA ASP A 233 15.99 28.15 2.65
C ASP A 233 15.98 29.61 3.17
N ILE A 234 14.77 30.15 3.37
CA ILE A 234 14.56 31.51 3.92
C ILE A 234 14.85 31.51 5.42
N ASP A 235 14.33 30.51 6.15
CA ASP A 235 14.62 30.28 7.56
C ASP A 235 15.58 29.10 7.71
N LYS A 236 16.80 29.36 8.17
CA LYS A 236 17.84 28.35 8.40
C LYS A 236 17.72 27.61 9.73
N THR A 237 16.69 27.92 10.53
CA THR A 237 16.46 27.24 11.79
C THR A 237 16.00 25.81 11.55
N LYS A 238 16.76 24.82 11.98
CA LYS A 238 16.35 23.41 11.90
C LYS A 238 15.17 23.16 12.83
N ARG A 239 14.03 22.72 12.28
CA ARG A 239 12.81 22.36 13.03
C ARG A 239 12.40 20.92 12.75
N PHE A 240 11.78 20.29 13.72
CA PHE A 240 11.24 18.93 13.58
C PHE A 240 9.82 18.98 13.02
N LEU A 241 9.56 18.34 11.90
CA LEU A 241 8.32 18.43 11.12
C LEU A 241 7.02 18.22 11.94
N TYR A 242 7.05 17.34 12.92
CA TYR A 242 5.87 16.96 13.71
C TYR A 242 5.87 17.53 15.13
N LYS A 243 6.59 18.62 15.38
CA LYS A 243 6.60 19.29 16.67
C LYS A 243 5.87 20.64 16.61
N LEU A 244 5.40 21.07 17.79
CA LEU A 244 4.79 22.38 17.97
C LEU A 244 5.82 23.48 17.78
N TYR A 245 5.39 24.66 17.36
CA TYR A 245 6.23 25.85 17.32
C TYR A 245 6.71 26.23 18.74
N PRO A 246 7.97 26.63 18.96
CA PRO A 246 9.00 26.93 17.95
C PRO A 246 9.86 25.73 17.49
N GLU A 247 9.75 24.55 18.09
CA GLU A 247 10.57 23.38 17.75
C GLU A 247 10.19 22.75 16.41
N GLY A 248 8.98 23.00 15.95
CA GLY A 248 8.45 22.53 14.67
C GLY A 248 7.51 23.54 14.01
N PRO A 249 6.93 23.21 12.85
CA PRO A 249 6.06 24.10 12.09
C PRO A 249 4.62 24.13 12.59
N ILE A 250 4.24 23.33 13.58
CA ILE A 250 2.85 23.18 14.02
C ILE A 250 2.46 24.35 14.91
N THR A 251 1.77 25.33 14.35
CA THR A 251 1.16 26.44 15.05
C THR A 251 -0.34 26.19 15.25
N MET A 252 -1.03 26.98 16.09
CA MET A 252 -2.49 26.94 16.22
C MET A 252 -3.20 27.15 14.88
N SER A 253 -2.66 28.00 14.00
CA SER A 253 -3.19 28.21 12.65
C SER A 253 -3.12 26.94 11.78
N VAL A 254 -2.04 26.17 11.91
CA VAL A 254 -1.89 24.87 11.21
C VAL A 254 -2.88 23.86 11.73
N ILE A 255 -3.08 23.80 13.05
CA ILE A 255 -4.08 22.92 13.68
C ILE A 255 -5.50 23.27 13.20
N HIS A 256 -5.86 24.54 13.18
CA HIS A 256 -7.17 24.98 12.66
C HIS A 256 -7.37 24.60 11.19
N LYS A 257 -6.35 24.78 10.34
CA LYS A 257 -6.43 24.35 8.93
C LYS A 257 -6.64 22.85 8.81
N MET A 258 -5.94 22.06 9.59
CA MET A 258 -6.09 20.60 9.60
C MET A 258 -7.50 20.18 10.00
N VAL A 259 -8.06 20.80 11.04
CA VAL A 259 -9.43 20.52 11.50
C VAL A 259 -10.45 20.93 10.44
N ASN A 260 -10.30 22.10 9.83
CA ASN A 260 -11.21 22.57 8.78
C ASN A 260 -11.18 21.62 7.56
N LEU A 261 -9.99 21.23 7.07
CA LEU A 261 -9.87 20.25 5.99
C LEU A 261 -10.55 18.92 6.33
N TYR A 262 -10.43 18.47 7.58
CA TYR A 262 -11.12 17.25 8.03
C TYR A 262 -12.64 17.35 7.95
N HIS A 263 -13.21 18.53 8.20
CA HIS A 263 -14.65 18.75 8.13
C HIS A 263 -15.18 18.97 6.71
N GLU A 264 -14.33 19.38 5.76
CA GLU A 264 -14.71 19.60 4.36
C GLU A 264 -14.81 18.31 3.54
N ILE A 265 -14.20 17.22 3.99
CA ILE A 265 -14.13 15.94 3.30
C ILE A 265 -14.90 14.85 4.07
#